data_ef13b08bcc14a7465700d457c184e590
#
_entry.id   ef13b08bcc14a7465700d457c184e590
#
_cell.length_a   1.000
_cell.length_b   1.000
_cell.length_c   1.000
_cell.angle_alpha   90.00
_cell.angle_beta   90.00
_cell.angle_gamma   90.00
#
_symmetry.space_group_name_H-M   'P 1'
#
loop_
_entity.id
_entity.type
_entity.pdbx_description
1 polymer ?
#
loop_
_entity_poly.entity_id
_entity_poly.type
_entity_poly.pdbx_seq_one_letter_code
_entity_poly.pdbx_strand_id
1 'polypeptide(L)'
;MSDKQPFDKEKQTKIPFEDLVELINQKCDYKFAIIDNEVDEELKALAKKEGIDLTGYKHVIETSGARHSESRHGKGSNDRNPPTFEDYLLIPYIIKYRDKVELSDKKTKLHGLKTFVYRKTIGNLYVYVEEIRIGRKKSLAFQTLYKRRIKKASQ
;
A
#
# COMPACT_ATOMS: atom_id res chain seq x y z
N MET A 1 -13.48 -13.07 23.20
CA MET A 1 -12.94 -12.86 22.98
C MET A 1 -12.61 -12.34 22.08
N SER A 2 -12.47 -11.88 21.63
CA SER A 2 -12.02 -11.53 20.97
C SER A 2 -11.22 -11.02 20.69
N ASP A 3 -10.94 -10.90 20.79
CA ASP A 3 -9.93 -10.53 20.77
C ASP A 3 -9.13 -10.61 19.69
N LYS A 4 -9.53 -10.77 18.64
CA LYS A 4 -8.73 -10.85 17.47
C LYS A 4 -8.29 -9.48 17.05
N GLN A 5 -7.03 -9.26 17.14
CA GLN A 5 -6.41 -8.05 16.66
C GLN A 5 -6.20 -8.20 15.17
N PRO A 6 -6.90 -7.42 14.31
CA PRO A 6 -6.76 -7.56 12.86
C PRO A 6 -5.33 -7.37 12.36
N PHE A 7 -4.53 -6.64 13.12
CA PHE A 7 -3.17 -6.30 12.71
C PHE A 7 -2.10 -7.16 13.39
N ASP A 8 -2.51 -8.21 14.10
CA ASP A 8 -1.56 -9.11 14.75
C ASP A 8 -0.99 -10.05 13.70
N LYS A 9 0.25 -9.82 13.29
CA LYS A 9 0.91 -10.62 12.25
C LYS A 9 1.02 -12.08 12.61
N GLU A 10 1.13 -12.40 13.88
CA GLU A 10 1.24 -13.79 14.33
C GLU A 10 -0.03 -14.58 14.06
N LYS A 11 -1.16 -13.89 13.95
CA LYS A 11 -2.45 -14.50 13.68
C LYS A 11 -2.89 -14.40 12.23
N GLN A 12 -2.12 -13.72 11.40
CA GLN A 12 -2.44 -13.59 9.98
C GLN A 12 -1.80 -14.72 9.20
N THR A 13 -2.53 -15.21 8.22
CA THR A 13 -2.02 -16.23 7.31
C THR A 13 -1.34 -15.56 6.14
N LYS A 14 -0.11 -15.98 5.86
CA LYS A 14 0.64 -15.50 4.69
C LYS A 14 0.17 -16.23 3.45
N ILE A 15 -0.14 -15.49 2.40
CA ILE A 15 -0.54 -16.05 1.10
C ILE A 15 0.20 -15.31 -0.01
N PRO A 16 0.24 -15.87 -1.24
CA PRO A 16 0.83 -15.16 -2.37
C PRO A 16 0.08 -13.86 -2.66
N PHE A 17 0.81 -12.88 -3.18
CA PHE A 17 0.26 -11.56 -3.46
C PHE A 17 -0.95 -11.62 -4.39
N GLU A 18 -0.86 -12.39 -5.48
CA GLU A 18 -1.96 -12.52 -6.44
C GLU A 18 -3.23 -13.09 -5.77
N ASP A 19 -3.05 -14.04 -4.88
CA ASP A 19 -4.16 -14.65 -4.17
C ASP A 19 -4.83 -13.64 -3.23
N LEU A 20 -4.02 -12.81 -2.57
CA LEU A 20 -4.57 -11.78 -1.70
C LEU A 20 -5.36 -10.75 -2.49
N VAL A 21 -4.88 -10.37 -3.66
CA VAL A 21 -5.58 -9.40 -4.51
C VAL A 21 -6.96 -9.93 -4.88
N GLU A 22 -7.10 -11.23 -5.14
CA GLU A 22 -8.39 -11.83 -5.44
C GLU A 22 -9.36 -11.76 -4.26
N LEU A 23 -8.85 -11.64 -3.05
CA LEU A 23 -9.67 -11.63 -1.84
C LEU A 23 -10.07 -10.24 -1.36
N ILE A 24 -9.62 -9.19 -2.05
CA ILE A 24 -9.81 -7.81 -1.55
C ILE A 24 -11.29 -7.49 -1.33
N ASN A 25 -12.17 -7.95 -2.21
CA ASN A 25 -13.61 -7.68 -2.10
C ASN A 25 -14.40 -8.80 -1.42
N GLN A 26 -13.71 -9.74 -0.79
CA GLN A 26 -14.36 -10.87 -0.13
C GLN A 26 -14.14 -10.77 1.38
N LYS A 27 -15.12 -11.22 2.14
CA LYS A 27 -14.92 -11.40 3.57
C LYS A 27 -14.03 -12.61 3.76
N CYS A 28 -12.88 -12.40 4.34
CA CYS A 28 -11.97 -13.50 4.63
C CYS A 28 -11.24 -13.20 5.93
N ASP A 29 -10.67 -14.24 6.51
CA ASP A 29 -9.86 -14.09 7.69
C ASP A 29 -8.61 -13.29 7.39
N TYR A 30 -7.94 -12.86 8.42
CA TYR A 30 -6.77 -12.00 8.33
C TYR A 30 -5.67 -12.65 7.51
N LYS A 31 -5.41 -12.10 6.34
CA LYS A 31 -4.37 -12.57 5.42
C LYS A 31 -3.40 -11.45 5.14
N PHE A 32 -2.17 -11.81 4.85
CA PHE A 32 -1.20 -10.83 4.37
C PHE A 32 -0.35 -11.45 3.27
N ALA A 33 0.24 -10.60 2.46
CA ALA A 33 1.16 -11.02 1.42
C ALA A 33 2.34 -10.08 1.38
N ILE A 34 3.48 -10.59 0.96
CA ILE A 34 4.65 -9.77 0.70
C ILE A 34 4.56 -9.30 -0.74
N ILE A 35 4.60 -7.98 -0.93
CA ILE A 35 4.62 -7.39 -2.25
C ILE A 35 6.04 -7.44 -2.80
N ASP A 36 7.02 -7.07 -1.97
CA ASP A 36 8.43 -7.10 -2.33
C ASP A 36 9.24 -7.26 -1.04
N ASN A 37 10.22 -8.16 -1.08
CA ASN A 37 11.10 -8.42 0.06
C ASN A 37 12.18 -7.37 0.23
N GLU A 38 12.41 -6.54 -0.78
CA GLU A 38 13.51 -5.58 -0.77
C GLU A 38 12.99 -4.16 -0.73
N VAL A 39 13.67 -3.33 0.05
CA VAL A 39 13.44 -1.88 0.11
C VAL A 39 14.68 -1.23 -0.50
N ASP A 40 14.47 -0.42 -1.54
CA ASP A 40 15.60 0.16 -2.26
C ASP A 40 16.27 1.30 -1.50
N GLU A 41 17.41 1.74 -2.05
CA GLU A 41 18.26 2.71 -1.38
C GLU A 41 17.64 4.11 -1.30
N GLU A 42 16.85 4.49 -2.28
CA GLU A 42 16.17 5.80 -2.21
C GLU A 42 15.20 5.86 -1.05
N LEU A 43 14.41 4.80 -0.86
CA LEU A 43 13.47 4.73 0.26
C LEU A 43 14.20 4.74 1.60
N LYS A 44 15.30 3.99 1.69
CA LYS A 44 16.11 3.97 2.91
C LYS A 44 16.67 5.35 3.23
N ALA A 45 17.13 6.07 2.20
CA ALA A 45 17.68 7.41 2.40
C ALA A 45 16.62 8.41 2.85
N LEU A 46 15.44 8.35 2.24
CA LEU A 46 14.33 9.23 2.65
C LEU A 46 13.93 8.99 4.10
N ALA A 47 13.83 7.73 4.49
CA ALA A 47 13.46 7.38 5.87
C ALA A 47 14.54 7.78 6.86
N LYS A 48 15.80 7.62 6.49
CA LYS A 48 16.92 7.95 7.36
C LYS A 48 16.93 9.44 7.73
N LYS A 49 16.56 10.31 6.80
CA LYS A 49 16.46 11.74 7.07
C LYS A 49 15.46 12.04 8.19
N GLU A 50 14.49 11.15 8.40
CA GLU A 50 13.49 11.30 9.45
C GLU A 50 13.78 10.41 10.65
N GLY A 51 15.00 9.87 10.74
CA GLY A 51 15.41 9.04 11.87
C GLY A 51 14.85 7.62 11.83
N ILE A 52 14.39 7.15 10.68
CA ILE A 52 13.81 5.81 10.55
C ILE A 52 14.79 4.91 9.79
N ASP A 53 15.11 3.77 10.41
CA ASP A 53 15.97 2.75 9.81
C ASP A 53 15.10 1.65 9.21
N LEU A 54 15.14 1.49 7.90
CA LEU A 54 14.33 0.50 7.20
C LEU A 54 15.01 -0.87 7.05
N THR A 55 16.09 -1.12 7.79
CA THR A 55 16.73 -2.44 7.75
C THR A 55 15.75 -3.52 8.15
N GLY A 56 15.63 -4.56 7.31
CA GLY A 56 14.72 -5.67 7.55
C GLY A 56 13.27 -5.41 7.16
N TYR A 57 12.96 -4.24 6.66
CA TYR A 57 11.61 -3.93 6.21
C TYR A 57 11.30 -4.62 4.89
N LYS A 58 10.02 -4.91 4.71
CA LYS A 58 9.47 -5.47 3.47
C LYS A 58 8.20 -4.71 3.12
N HIS A 59 7.86 -4.70 1.84
CA HIS A 59 6.59 -4.17 1.39
C HIS A 59 5.52 -5.24 1.57
N VAL A 60 4.46 -4.93 2.31
CA VAL A 60 3.39 -5.90 2.60
C VAL A 60 2.02 -5.33 2.31
N ILE A 61 1.07 -6.21 2.10
CA ILE A 61 -0.34 -5.86 1.99
C ILE A 61 -1.14 -6.77 2.90
N GLU A 62 -2.09 -6.20 3.62
CA GLU A 62 -2.99 -6.93 4.51
C GLU A 62 -4.41 -6.79 4.01
N THR A 63 -5.23 -7.81 4.20
CA THR A 63 -6.63 -7.77 3.73
C THR A 63 -7.42 -6.62 4.36
N SER A 64 -7.17 -6.31 5.62
CA SER A 64 -7.85 -5.18 6.28
C SER A 64 -7.52 -3.84 5.62
N GLY A 65 -6.25 -3.62 5.31
CA GLY A 65 -5.83 -2.38 4.64
C GLY A 65 -6.39 -2.27 3.24
N ALA A 66 -6.36 -3.37 2.49
CA ALA A 66 -6.89 -3.40 1.14
C ALA A 66 -8.39 -3.12 1.11
N ARG A 67 -9.15 -3.69 2.05
CA ARG A 67 -10.58 -3.42 2.13
C ARG A 67 -10.90 -1.99 2.49
N HIS A 68 -10.11 -1.40 3.39
CA HIS A 68 -10.29 -0.01 3.75
C HIS A 68 -10.10 0.89 2.54
N SER A 69 -9.05 0.64 1.76
CA SER A 69 -8.80 1.38 0.53
C SER A 69 -9.93 1.18 -0.48
N GLU A 70 -10.41 -0.06 -0.62
CA GLU A 70 -11.48 -0.38 -1.55
C GLU A 70 -12.79 0.32 -1.18
N SER A 71 -13.08 0.49 0.10
CA SER A 71 -14.27 1.22 0.53
C SER A 71 -14.21 2.69 0.15
N ARG A 72 -13.02 3.25 0.00
CA ARG A 72 -12.84 4.66 -0.36
C ARG A 72 -12.70 4.89 -1.85
N HIS A 73 -12.04 3.97 -2.56
CA HIS A 73 -11.64 4.18 -3.96
C HIS A 73 -12.10 3.09 -4.89
N GLY A 74 -12.62 1.98 -4.37
CA GLY A 74 -12.97 0.84 -5.18
C GLY A 74 -14.32 0.93 -5.85
N LYS A 75 -14.72 -0.20 -6.44
CA LYS A 75 -16.01 -0.35 -7.11
C LYS A 75 -17.13 -0.10 -6.10
N GLY A 76 -18.06 0.76 -6.44
CA GLY A 76 -19.17 1.12 -5.56
C GLY A 76 -18.90 2.30 -4.66
N SER A 77 -17.68 2.83 -4.67
CA SER A 77 -17.34 4.06 -3.96
C SER A 77 -17.69 5.27 -4.84
N ASN A 78 -17.39 6.46 -4.34
CA ASN A 78 -17.56 7.70 -5.12
C ASN A 78 -16.41 7.95 -6.09
N ASP A 79 -15.42 7.08 -6.13
CA ASP A 79 -14.30 7.23 -7.05
C ASP A 79 -14.76 6.90 -8.47
N ARG A 80 -14.54 7.85 -9.38
CA ARG A 80 -14.94 7.70 -10.79
C ARG A 80 -14.06 6.73 -11.57
N ASN A 81 -12.89 6.43 -11.06
CA ASN A 81 -11.92 5.59 -11.74
C ASN A 81 -11.33 4.59 -10.74
N PRO A 82 -12.16 3.67 -10.22
CA PRO A 82 -11.69 2.76 -9.16
C PRO A 82 -10.64 1.80 -9.69
N PRO A 83 -9.68 1.41 -8.84
CA PRO A 83 -8.68 0.42 -9.24
C PRO A 83 -9.33 -0.93 -9.51
N THR A 84 -8.80 -1.61 -10.52
CA THR A 84 -9.23 -2.96 -10.90
C THR A 84 -8.29 -4.00 -10.30
N PHE A 85 -8.64 -5.28 -10.49
CA PHE A 85 -7.75 -6.37 -10.11
C PHE A 85 -6.36 -6.20 -10.73
N GLU A 86 -6.31 -5.89 -12.03
CA GLU A 86 -5.05 -5.69 -12.75
C GLU A 86 -4.26 -4.51 -12.20
N ASP A 87 -4.95 -3.47 -11.75
CA ASP A 87 -4.27 -2.31 -11.15
C ASP A 87 -3.55 -2.70 -9.87
N TYR A 88 -4.17 -3.51 -9.03
CA TYR A 88 -3.51 -3.99 -7.81
C TYR A 88 -2.27 -4.81 -8.15
N LEU A 89 -2.32 -5.59 -9.21
CA LEU A 89 -1.17 -6.38 -9.62
C LEU A 89 0.00 -5.54 -10.12
N LEU A 90 -0.24 -4.27 -10.45
CA LEU A 90 0.81 -3.34 -10.83
C LEU A 90 1.61 -2.79 -9.66
N ILE A 91 1.17 -3.02 -8.42
CA ILE A 91 1.82 -2.42 -7.26
C ILE A 91 3.34 -2.70 -7.21
N PRO A 92 3.81 -3.93 -7.39
CA PRO A 92 5.26 -4.17 -7.40
C PRO A 92 6.00 -3.35 -8.47
N TYR A 93 5.40 -3.21 -9.64
CA TYR A 93 5.96 -2.41 -10.72
C TYR A 93 5.98 -0.93 -10.35
N ILE A 94 4.90 -0.43 -9.74
CA ILE A 94 4.81 0.97 -9.32
C ILE A 94 5.90 1.29 -8.30
N ILE A 95 6.12 0.40 -7.34
CA ILE A 95 7.15 0.58 -6.34
C ILE A 95 8.53 0.64 -7.00
N LYS A 96 8.81 -0.31 -7.89
CA LYS A 96 10.13 -0.46 -8.48
C LYS A 96 10.45 0.61 -9.51
N TYR A 97 9.47 0.98 -10.32
CA TYR A 97 9.68 1.87 -11.46
C TYR A 97 8.92 3.20 -11.33
N ARG A 98 8.66 3.62 -10.12
CA ARG A 98 7.97 4.89 -9.86
C ARG A 98 8.62 6.06 -10.56
N ASP A 99 7.82 7.01 -10.97
CA ASP A 99 8.33 8.27 -11.51
C ASP A 99 8.78 9.18 -10.38
N LYS A 100 8.10 9.08 -9.23
CA LYS A 100 8.42 9.89 -8.06
C LYS A 100 7.98 9.17 -6.80
N VAL A 101 8.74 9.35 -5.73
CA VAL A 101 8.33 8.94 -4.39
C VAL A 101 8.69 10.04 -3.40
N GLU A 102 7.85 10.23 -2.41
CA GLU A 102 8.13 11.19 -1.35
C GLU A 102 7.67 10.62 -0.01
N LEU A 103 8.36 11.05 1.03
CA LEU A 103 7.94 10.74 2.40
C LEU A 103 6.99 11.86 2.83
N SER A 104 5.75 11.51 3.12
CA SER A 104 4.76 12.50 3.50
C SER A 104 4.79 12.74 5.01
N ASP A 105 4.81 14.01 5.39
CA ASP A 105 4.71 14.40 6.79
C ASP A 105 3.30 14.25 7.34
N LYS A 106 2.32 14.10 6.45
CA LYS A 106 0.94 13.92 6.84
C LYS A 106 0.76 12.51 7.39
N LYS A 107 0.53 12.41 8.68
CA LYS A 107 0.36 11.13 9.35
C LYS A 107 -1.00 10.51 9.04
N THR A 108 -1.04 9.18 9.01
CA THR A 108 -2.29 8.47 8.79
C THR A 108 -3.26 8.73 9.95
N LYS A 109 -4.55 8.86 9.62
CA LYS A 109 -5.57 9.12 10.65
C LYS A 109 -5.70 7.96 11.62
N LEU A 110 -5.61 6.74 11.11
CA LEU A 110 -5.86 5.55 11.92
C LEU A 110 -4.69 5.24 12.85
N HIS A 111 -3.46 5.33 12.36
CA HIS A 111 -2.29 4.90 13.12
C HIS A 111 -1.32 6.03 13.46
N GLY A 112 -1.51 7.22 12.92
CA GLY A 112 -0.61 8.35 13.17
C GLY A 112 0.79 8.14 12.60
N LEU A 113 0.91 7.37 11.51
CA LEU A 113 2.20 6.98 10.94
C LEU A 113 2.52 7.78 9.69
N LYS A 114 3.80 7.95 9.42
CA LYS A 114 4.28 8.56 8.18
C LYS A 114 4.07 7.59 7.03
N THR A 115 3.99 8.14 5.82
CA THR A 115 3.74 7.34 4.63
C THR A 115 4.74 7.66 3.53
N PHE A 116 5.00 6.65 2.68
CA PHE A 116 5.60 6.88 1.37
C PHE A 116 4.48 7.01 0.34
N VAL A 117 4.59 8.01 -0.51
CA VAL A 117 3.64 8.23 -1.60
C VAL A 117 4.39 8.04 -2.93
N TYR A 118 3.98 7.04 -3.69
CA TYR A 118 4.58 6.68 -4.98
C TYR A 118 3.66 7.16 -6.10
N ARG A 119 4.24 7.71 -7.14
CA ARG A 119 3.50 8.13 -8.32
C ARG A 119 4.11 7.50 -9.56
N LYS A 120 3.26 6.95 -10.40
CA LYS A 120 3.66 6.32 -11.65
C LYS A 120 2.61 6.56 -12.71
N THR A 121 3.04 7.04 -13.86
CA THR A 121 2.14 7.24 -15.01
C THR A 121 2.21 6.02 -15.93
N ILE A 122 1.08 5.35 -16.08
CA ILE A 122 0.90 4.23 -16.99
C ILE A 122 -0.49 4.43 -17.61
N GLY A 123 -0.58 5.33 -18.62
CA GLY A 123 -1.87 5.74 -19.15
C GLY A 123 -2.62 6.65 -18.19
N ASN A 124 -2.83 6.22 -16.95
CA ASN A 124 -3.35 7.04 -15.86
C ASN A 124 -2.23 7.37 -14.90
N LEU A 125 -2.46 8.33 -14.03
CA LEU A 125 -1.56 8.57 -12.90
C LEU A 125 -1.99 7.64 -11.77
N TYR A 126 -1.11 6.73 -11.42
CA TYR A 126 -1.30 5.85 -10.26
C TYR A 126 -0.64 6.46 -9.04
N VAL A 127 -1.36 6.45 -7.93
CA VAL A 127 -0.83 6.88 -6.64
C VAL A 127 -0.97 5.71 -5.68
N TYR A 128 0.16 5.26 -5.17
CA TYR A 128 0.25 4.15 -4.23
C TYR A 128 0.86 4.68 -2.93
N VAL A 129 0.23 4.38 -1.81
CA VAL A 129 0.64 4.88 -0.51
C VAL A 129 0.88 3.73 0.44
N GLU A 130 2.03 3.77 1.14
CA GLU A 130 2.37 2.79 2.18
C GLU A 130 2.56 3.49 3.51
N GLU A 131 2.11 2.85 4.59
CA GLU A 131 2.44 3.28 5.95
C GLU A 131 3.80 2.72 6.34
N ILE A 132 4.60 3.54 7.00
CA ILE A 132 5.85 3.08 7.58
C ILE A 132 5.55 2.63 9.00
N ARG A 133 5.42 1.33 9.21
CA ARG A 133 5.15 0.75 10.52
C ARG A 133 6.45 0.54 11.27
N ILE A 134 6.44 0.92 12.55
CA ILE A 134 7.60 0.79 13.42
C ILE A 134 7.33 -0.24 14.51
N GLY A 135 8.33 -0.55 15.31
CA GLY A 135 8.19 -1.51 16.40
C GLY A 135 8.18 -2.94 15.91
N ARG A 136 7.36 -3.78 16.51
CA ARG A 136 7.30 -5.21 16.19
C ARG A 136 6.87 -5.50 14.76
N LYS A 137 6.09 -4.61 14.18
CA LYS A 137 5.48 -4.83 12.88
C LYS A 137 6.22 -4.12 11.76
N LYS A 138 7.52 -4.00 11.89
CA LYS A 138 8.36 -3.33 10.89
C LYS A 138 7.98 -3.74 9.48
N SER A 139 7.33 -2.84 8.77
CA SER A 139 6.89 -3.09 7.39
C SER A 139 6.50 -1.80 6.73
N LEU A 140 6.58 -1.80 5.41
CA LEU A 140 5.97 -0.78 4.57
C LEU A 140 4.64 -1.37 4.12
N ALA A 141 3.56 -0.95 4.75
CA ALA A 141 2.27 -1.61 4.61
C ALA A 141 1.35 -0.83 3.68
N PHE A 142 0.70 -1.55 2.76
CA PHE A 142 -0.30 -0.98 1.87
C PHE A 142 -1.28 -0.11 2.65
N GLN A 143 -1.45 1.13 2.21
CA GLN A 143 -2.43 2.06 2.76
C GLN A 143 -3.56 2.28 1.78
N THR A 144 -3.23 2.65 0.55
CA THR A 144 -4.23 2.89 -0.49
C THR A 144 -3.58 2.86 -1.86
N LEU A 145 -4.40 2.58 -2.85
CA LEU A 145 -4.05 2.69 -4.26
C LEU A 145 -5.22 3.36 -4.96
N TYR A 146 -4.93 4.39 -5.72
CA TYR A 146 -5.95 5.00 -6.57
C TYR A 146 -5.31 5.50 -7.85
N LYS A 147 -6.13 5.74 -8.84
CA LYS A 147 -5.66 6.24 -10.13
C LYS A 147 -6.51 7.43 -10.55
N ARG A 148 -5.88 8.32 -11.30
CA ARG A 148 -6.52 9.51 -11.80
C ARG A 148 -6.30 9.62 -13.30
N ARG A 149 -7.34 10.03 -13.99
CA ARG A 149 -7.24 10.27 -15.40
C ARG A 149 -6.33 11.47 -15.62
N ILE A 150 -5.37 11.33 -16.51
CA ILE A 150 -4.47 12.42 -16.85
C ILE A 150 -5.19 13.34 -17.82
N LYS A 151 -5.25 14.62 -17.50
CA LYS A 151 -5.71 15.59 -18.47
C LYS A 151 -4.67 15.71 -19.57
N LYS A 152 -5.07 15.43 -20.79
CA LYS A 152 -4.18 15.66 -21.90
C LYS A 152 -3.85 17.14 -21.92
N ALA A 153 -2.58 17.43 -22.20
CA ALA A 153 -2.18 18.80 -22.42
C ALA A 153 -3.14 19.42 -23.42
N SER A 154 -3.48 20.67 -23.19
CA SER A 154 -4.35 21.38 -24.08
C SER A 154 -3.83 21.28 -25.51
N GLN A 155 -4.67 20.88 -26.37
CA GLN A 155 -4.30 20.66 -27.76
C GLN A 155 -4.87 21.74 -28.62
#